data_cadd9b6ae151dc1ff2fdabe35229a038
#
_entry.id   cadd9b6ae151dc1ff2fdabe35229a038
#
_cell.length_a   1.000
_cell.length_b   1.000
_cell.length_c   1.000
_cell.angle_alpha   90.00
_cell.angle_beta   90.00
_cell.angle_gamma   90.00
#
_symmetry.space_group_name_H-M   'P 1'
#
loop_
_entity.id
_entity.type
_entity.pdbx_description
1 polymer ?
#
loop_
_entity_poly.entity_id
_entity_poly.type
_entity_poly.pdbx_seq_one_letter_code
_entity_poly.pdbx_strand_id
1 'polypeptide(L)' 'MIVLAWNCRGLGLDSTVGELRDLIRYHNPAVVFLSEMKKKARAMEKLKWSLGFRCGVAVDCRGKSGGLAMWWRDHLQ' A
#
# COMPACT_ATOMS: atom_id res chain seq x y z
N MET A 1 -3.19 0.51 18.19
CA MET A 1 -2.59 0.68 16.85
C MET A 1 -3.58 0.22 15.79
N ILE A 2 -3.74 1.01 14.75
CA ILE A 2 -4.66 0.68 13.66
C ILE A 2 -3.86 0.06 12.52
N VAL A 3 -4.28 -1.11 12.06
CA VAL A 3 -3.69 -1.80 10.91
C VAL A 3 -4.76 -1.85 9.82
N LEU A 4 -4.45 -1.32 8.65
CA LEU A 4 -5.31 -1.41 7.48
C LEU A 4 -4.81 -2.53 6.57
N ALA A 5 -5.60 -3.57 6.38
CA ALA A 5 -5.30 -4.65 5.44
C ALA A 5 -6.32 -4.57 4.30
N TRP A 6 -5.82 -4.49 3.07
CA TRP A 6 -6.69 -4.28 1.92
C TRP A 6 -6.22 -5.06 0.71
N ASN A 7 -7.14 -5.77 0.08
CA ASN A 7 -6.89 -6.43 -1.19
C ASN A 7 -7.21 -5.43 -2.30
N CYS A 8 -6.17 -4.98 -2.99
CA CYS A 8 -6.28 -3.89 -3.96
C CYS A 8 -6.92 -4.29 -5.27
N ARG A 9 -6.81 -5.56 -5.65
CA ARG A 9 -7.24 -6.04 -6.96
C ARG A 9 -6.66 -5.23 -8.12
N GLY A 10 -5.41 -4.76 -7.92
CA GLY A 10 -4.69 -3.96 -8.91
C GLY A 10 -4.76 -2.47 -8.63
N LEU A 11 -3.60 -1.81 -8.63
CA LEU A 11 -3.49 -0.36 -8.40
C LEU A 11 -3.17 0.39 -9.69
N GLY A 12 -3.56 -0.17 -10.84
CA GLY A 12 -3.33 0.48 -12.12
C GLY A 12 -4.28 1.61 -12.44
N LEU A 13 -5.40 1.71 -11.72
CA LEU A 13 -6.41 2.73 -11.95
C LEU A 13 -6.31 3.83 -10.92
N ASP A 14 -6.42 5.08 -11.36
CA ASP A 14 -6.39 6.24 -10.48
C ASP A 14 -7.50 6.19 -9.43
N SER A 15 -8.67 5.67 -9.80
CA SER A 15 -9.79 5.52 -8.87
C SER A 15 -9.45 4.60 -7.70
N THR A 16 -8.72 3.50 -7.97
CA THR A 16 -8.30 2.57 -6.93
C THR A 16 -7.28 3.22 -5.99
N VAL A 17 -6.34 3.98 -6.54
CA VAL A 17 -5.37 4.73 -5.74
C VAL A 17 -6.07 5.77 -4.88
N GLY A 18 -7.06 6.47 -5.44
CA GLY A 18 -7.85 7.43 -4.69
C GLY A 18 -8.63 6.81 -3.55
N GLU A 19 -9.18 5.62 -3.78
CA GLU A 19 -9.89 4.86 -2.75
C GLU A 19 -8.95 4.48 -1.60
N LEU A 20 -7.74 4.02 -1.93
CA LEU A 20 -6.72 3.71 -0.92
C LEU A 20 -6.35 4.96 -0.12
N ARG A 21 -6.16 6.10 -0.80
CA ARG A 21 -5.83 7.36 -0.14
C ARG A 21 -6.94 7.77 0.85
N ASP A 22 -8.19 7.62 0.44
CA ASP A 22 -9.32 7.96 1.30
C ASP A 22 -9.40 7.06 2.52
N LEU A 23 -9.15 5.76 2.36
CA LEU A 23 -9.11 4.81 3.48
C LEU A 23 -8.00 5.17 4.48
N ILE A 24 -6.83 5.54 3.97
CA ILE A 24 -5.70 5.93 4.82
C ILE A 24 -6.03 7.22 5.58
N ARG A 25 -6.64 8.19 4.93
CA ARG A 25 -7.03 9.45 5.58
C ARG A 25 -8.10 9.23 6.65
N TYR A 26 -9.07 8.38 6.34
CA TYR A 26 -10.18 8.14 7.25
C TYR A 26 -9.72 7.39 8.50
N HIS A 27 -8.93 6.33 8.34
CA HIS A 27 -8.54 5.46 9.44
C HIS A 27 -7.24 5.86 10.11
N ASN A 28 -6.41 6.65 9.43
CA ASN A 28 -5.07 7.05 9.92
C ASN A 28 -4.30 5.85 10.47
N PRO A 29 -4.09 4.79 9.68
CA PRO A 29 -3.45 3.58 10.18
C PRO A 29 -1.97 3.77 10.46
N ALA A 30 -1.45 3.05 11.45
CA ALA A 30 -0.01 2.99 11.70
C ALA A 30 0.68 2.04 10.73
N VAL A 31 -0.04 1.01 10.28
CA VAL A 31 0.47 0.01 9.34
C VAL A 31 -0.57 -0.22 8.25
N VAL A 32 -0.10 -0.29 7.01
CA VAL A 32 -0.95 -0.62 5.85
C VAL A 32 -0.38 -1.88 5.22
N PHE A 33 -1.22 -2.88 5.04
CA PHE A 33 -0.87 -4.12 4.37
C PHE A 33 -1.72 -4.26 3.12
N LEU A 34 -1.06 -4.36 1.95
CA LEU A 34 -1.73 -4.42 0.66
C LEU A 34 -1.42 -5.73 -0.04
N SER A 35 -2.43 -6.34 -0.64
CA SER A 35 -2.28 -7.55 -1.43
C SER A 35 -2.86 -7.33 -2.82
N GLU A 36 -2.41 -8.14 -3.78
CA GLU A 36 -2.83 -8.09 -5.17
C GLU A 36 -2.69 -6.70 -5.80
N MET A 37 -1.56 -6.04 -5.51
CA MET A 37 -1.30 -4.67 -6.02
C MET A 37 -1.14 -4.61 -7.53
N LYS A 38 -0.59 -5.67 -8.12
CA LYS A 38 -0.30 -5.79 -9.56
C LYS A 38 0.57 -4.65 -10.07
N LYS A 39 1.53 -4.22 -9.23
CA LYS A 39 2.54 -3.21 -9.56
C LYS A 39 3.91 -3.69 -9.12
N LYS A 40 4.95 -3.18 -9.77
CA LYS A 40 6.33 -3.47 -9.38
C LYS A 40 6.71 -2.72 -8.11
N ALA A 41 7.68 -3.25 -7.39
CA ALA A 41 8.13 -2.67 -6.12
C ALA A 41 8.54 -1.20 -6.28
N ARG A 42 9.17 -0.84 -7.41
CA ARG A 42 9.55 0.55 -7.69
C ARG A 42 8.35 1.50 -7.70
N ALA A 43 7.26 1.09 -8.35
CA ALA A 43 6.05 1.88 -8.41
C ALA A 43 5.39 1.98 -7.04
N MET A 44 5.43 0.89 -6.27
CA MET A 44 4.90 0.88 -4.91
C MET A 44 5.69 1.79 -3.98
N GLU A 45 7.01 1.88 -4.18
CA GLU A 45 7.85 2.79 -3.41
C GLU A 45 7.43 4.25 -3.60
N LYS A 46 7.20 4.65 -4.84
CA LYS A 46 6.73 5.99 -5.14
C LYS A 46 5.36 6.27 -4.53
N LEU A 47 4.47 5.31 -4.63
CA LEU A 47 3.12 5.43 -4.07
C LEU A 47 3.17 5.55 -2.54
N LYS A 48 4.02 4.76 -1.90
CA LYS A 48 4.24 4.81 -0.45
C LYS A 48 4.56 6.23 0.00
N TRP A 49 5.55 6.86 -0.64
CA TRP A 49 5.95 8.22 -0.30
C TRP A 49 4.82 9.22 -0.53
N SER A 50 4.08 9.07 -1.64
CA SER A 50 2.98 9.98 -1.96
C SER A 50 1.85 9.90 -0.94
N LEU A 51 1.69 8.76 -0.27
CA LEU A 51 0.66 8.55 0.74
C LEU A 51 1.15 8.81 2.17
N GLY A 52 2.37 9.29 2.32
CA GLY A 52 2.89 9.75 3.60
C GLY A 52 3.59 8.70 4.44
N PHE A 53 3.95 7.56 3.87
CA PHE A 53 4.70 6.52 4.57
C PHE A 53 6.16 6.55 4.17
N ARG A 54 7.06 6.46 5.14
CA ARG A 54 8.50 6.43 4.88
C ARG A 54 9.08 5.04 4.91
N CYS A 55 8.46 4.14 5.66
CA CYS A 55 8.96 2.79 5.87
C CYS A 55 8.06 1.79 5.19
N GLY A 56 8.66 0.77 4.60
CA GLY A 56 7.87 -0.28 4.00
C GLY A 56 8.70 -1.23 3.16
N VAL A 57 8.06 -2.34 2.79
CA VAL A 57 8.62 -3.34 1.90
C VAL A 57 7.56 -3.73 0.88
N ALA A 58 8.00 -4.18 -0.27
CA ALA A 58 7.11 -4.66 -1.30
C ALA A 58 7.74 -5.86 -2.01
N VAL A 59 6.91 -6.84 -2.33
CA VAL A 59 7.30 -8.00 -3.12
C VAL A 59 6.64 -7.85 -4.48
N ASP A 60 7.46 -7.91 -5.54
CA ASP A 60 6.98 -7.76 -6.91
C ASP A 60 5.93 -8.81 -7.26
N CYS A 61 5.00 -8.42 -8.12
CA CYS A 61 4.09 -9.38 -8.73
C CYS A 61 4.87 -10.31 -9.67
N ARG A 62 4.52 -11.59 -9.65
CA ARG A 62 5.14 -12.61 -10.52
C ARG A 62 4.05 -13.48 -11.12
N GLY A 63 4.00 -13.55 -12.45
CA GLY A 63 2.99 -14.34 -13.13
C GLY A 63 1.59 -13.95 -12.68
N LYS A 64 0.86 -14.89 -12.08
CA LYS A 64 -0.49 -14.66 -11.57
C LYS A 64 -0.52 -14.07 -10.16
N SER A 65 0.64 -14.02 -9.49
CA SER A 65 0.72 -13.45 -8.15
C SER A 65 0.66 -11.93 -8.24
N GLY A 66 -0.22 -11.32 -7.47
CA GLY A 66 -0.47 -9.89 -7.51
C GLY A 66 0.51 -9.02 -6.72
N GLY A 67 1.43 -9.65 -5.97
CA GLY A 67 2.38 -8.93 -5.14
C GLY A 67 1.82 -8.53 -3.78
N LEU A 68 2.72 -8.15 -2.88
CA LEU A 68 2.39 -7.74 -1.52
C LEU A 68 3.16 -6.49 -1.16
N ALA A 69 2.58 -5.64 -0.34
CA ALA A 69 3.30 -4.50 0.25
C ALA A 69 2.87 -4.31 1.69
N MET A 70 3.80 -3.86 2.51
CA MET A 70 3.53 -3.45 3.88
C MET A 70 4.23 -2.14 4.13
N TRP A 71 3.49 -1.14 4.60
CA TRP A 71 4.01 0.19 4.90
C TRP A 71 3.72 0.51 6.36
N TRP A 72 4.61 1.27 7.01
CA TRP A 72 4.39 1.68 8.40
C TRP A 72 4.96 3.07 8.65
N ARG A 73 4.49 3.69 9.73
CA ARG A 73 4.95 5.00 10.16
C ARG A 73 6.32 4.87 10.83
N ASP A 74 7.09 5.96 10.81
CA ASP A 74 8.43 6.00 11.44
C ASP A 74 8.39 5.69 12.93
N HIS A 75 7.29 6.04 13.59
CA HIS A 75 7.15 5.92 15.03
C HIS A 75 6.06 4.92 15.37
N LEU A 76 6.44 3.66 15.37
CA LEU A 76 5.58 2.59 15.87
C LEU A 76 5.86 2.37 17.34
N GLN A 77 4.81 2.38 18.10
CA GLN A 77 4.90 2.08 19.52
C GLN A 77 4.12 0.82 19.83
#